data_8dbca4b927077d75f8862fcc683a4f86
#
_entry.id   8dbca4b927077d75f8862fcc683a4f86
#
_cell.length_a   1.000
_cell.length_b   1.000
_cell.length_c   1.000
_cell.angle_alpha   90.00
_cell.angle_beta   90.00
_cell.angle_gamma   90.00
#
_symmetry.space_group_name_H-M   'P 1'
#
loop_
_entity.id
_entity.type
_entity.pdbx_description
1 polymer ?
#
loop_
_entity_poly.entity_id
_entity_poly.type
_entity_poly.pdbx_seq_one_letter_code
_entity_poly.pdbx_strand_id
1 'polypeptide(L)'
;QTCALPIYLASQLDNRPIDFGKIKRATEELSERYDFVLLEGAGGLMVPLTTELLTIDYIAQENYPLIFVTSGKLGSINHTLLSLEAIQKHGIVLDTVLYNMYPTVKDKTIQNDTMNFIQNWLKKYFPDTKFILVPEIKE
;
A
#
# COMPACT_ATOMS: atom_id res chain seq x y z
N GLN A 1 23.34 4.99 -6.16
CA GLN A 1 22.06 4.97 -5.42
C GLN A 1 21.71 6.41 -5.08
N THR A 2 20.83 7.03 -5.84
CA THR A 2 20.18 8.26 -5.43
C THR A 2 19.31 7.91 -4.23
N CYS A 3 19.73 8.31 -3.02
CA CYS A 3 18.94 8.17 -1.82
C CYS A 3 17.74 9.11 -1.98
N ALA A 4 16.57 8.56 -2.33
CA ALA A 4 15.36 9.34 -2.38
C ALA A 4 15.06 9.85 -0.96
N LEU A 5 14.92 11.16 -0.81
CA LEU A 5 14.51 11.76 0.45
C LEU A 5 13.06 11.34 0.76
N PRO A 6 12.73 11.09 2.05
CA PRO A 6 11.35 10.95 2.45
C PRO A 6 10.54 12.16 1.98
N ILE A 7 9.33 11.95 1.47
CA ILE A 7 8.51 12.98 0.84
C ILE A 7 8.29 14.19 1.76
N TYR A 8 8.05 13.95 3.06
CA TYR A 8 7.92 15.00 4.06
C TYR A 8 9.21 15.83 4.20
N LEU A 9 10.38 15.16 4.30
CA LEU A 9 11.67 15.84 4.41
C LEU A 9 11.97 16.66 3.14
N ALA A 10 11.70 16.12 1.96
CA ALA A 10 11.87 16.82 0.71
C ALA A 10 11.03 18.11 0.65
N SER A 11 9.76 18.03 1.07
CA SER A 11 8.88 19.21 1.12
C SER A 11 9.38 20.31 2.06
N GLN A 12 10.03 19.91 3.18
CA GLN A 12 10.63 20.86 4.14
C GLN A 12 11.88 21.53 3.57
N LEU A 13 12.78 20.75 2.97
CA LEU A 13 14.04 21.25 2.43
C LEU A 13 13.82 22.19 1.23
N ASP A 14 12.87 21.84 0.38
CA ASP A 14 12.54 22.66 -0.80
C ASP A 14 11.58 23.81 -0.48
N ASN A 15 11.09 23.91 0.76
CA ASN A 15 10.04 24.82 1.18
C ASN A 15 8.82 24.79 0.22
N ARG A 16 8.48 23.58 -0.22
CA ARG A 16 7.35 23.31 -1.13
C ARG A 16 6.43 22.28 -0.49
N PRO A 17 5.34 22.71 0.14
CA PRO A 17 4.35 21.78 0.69
C PRO A 17 3.71 20.95 -0.42
N ILE A 18 3.23 19.75 -0.05
CA ILE A 18 2.48 18.90 -0.98
C ILE A 18 1.17 19.60 -1.36
N ASP A 19 0.96 19.79 -2.66
CA ASP A 19 -0.29 20.35 -3.19
C ASP A 19 -1.30 19.22 -3.45
N PHE A 20 -2.13 18.93 -2.46
CA PHE A 20 -3.20 17.91 -2.57
C PHE A 20 -4.24 18.26 -3.65
N GLY A 21 -4.50 19.54 -3.87
CA GLY A 21 -5.37 19.99 -4.95
C GLY A 21 -4.82 19.64 -6.33
N LYS A 22 -3.50 19.70 -6.51
CA LYS A 22 -2.87 19.26 -7.75
C LYS A 22 -2.97 17.75 -7.95
N ILE A 23 -2.79 16.98 -6.86
CA ILE A 23 -2.95 15.51 -6.93
C ILE A 23 -4.39 15.16 -7.32
N LYS A 24 -5.37 15.78 -6.67
CA LYS A 24 -6.78 15.55 -6.95
C LYS A 24 -7.16 15.87 -8.39
N ARG A 25 -6.81 17.06 -8.89
CA ARG A 25 -7.07 17.45 -10.29
C ARG A 25 -6.42 16.49 -11.28
N ALA A 26 -5.15 16.09 -11.04
CA ALA A 26 -4.47 15.13 -11.91
C ALA A 26 -5.17 13.76 -11.92
N THR A 27 -5.64 13.31 -10.75
CA THR A 27 -6.39 12.04 -10.65
C THR A 27 -7.73 12.13 -11.40
N GLU A 28 -8.47 13.23 -11.25
CA GLU A 28 -9.71 13.49 -11.98
C GLU A 28 -9.49 13.51 -13.50
N GLU A 29 -8.51 14.28 -13.99
CA GLU A 29 -8.16 14.34 -15.42
C GLU A 29 -7.75 12.98 -16.01
N LEU A 30 -7.03 12.16 -15.23
CA LEU A 30 -6.66 10.81 -15.66
C LEU A 30 -7.88 9.89 -15.69
N SER A 31 -8.78 10.01 -14.71
CA SER A 31 -10.02 9.21 -14.64
C SER A 31 -11.00 9.51 -15.77
N GLU A 32 -10.94 10.70 -16.37
CA GLU A 32 -11.72 11.02 -17.57
C GLU A 32 -11.14 10.37 -18.85
N ARG A 33 -9.87 10.00 -18.85
CA ARG A 33 -9.15 9.47 -20.03
C ARG A 33 -8.93 7.96 -19.99
N TYR A 34 -8.91 7.37 -18.82
CA TYR A 34 -8.55 5.98 -18.62
C TYR A 34 -9.57 5.26 -17.74
N ASP A 35 -9.89 4.02 -18.09
CA ASP A 35 -10.81 3.16 -17.34
C ASP A 35 -10.28 2.77 -15.97
N PHE A 36 -8.95 2.88 -15.76
CA PHE A 36 -8.29 2.53 -14.53
C PHE A 36 -7.11 3.47 -14.23
N VAL A 37 -7.09 4.04 -13.03
CA VAL A 37 -6.03 4.92 -12.54
C VAL A 37 -5.46 4.37 -11.24
N LEU A 38 -4.15 4.17 -11.18
CA LEU A 38 -3.44 3.80 -9.97
C LEU A 38 -2.74 5.02 -9.39
N LEU A 39 -3.06 5.34 -8.14
CA LEU A 39 -2.34 6.32 -7.34
C LEU A 39 -1.43 5.60 -6.35
N GLU A 40 -0.11 5.68 -6.55
CA GLU A 40 0.87 5.06 -5.67
C GLU A 40 1.38 6.07 -4.64
N GLY A 41 1.33 5.68 -3.37
CA GLY A 41 1.93 6.44 -2.27
C GLY A 41 3.45 6.27 -2.22
N ALA A 42 4.17 7.30 -1.80
CA ALA A 42 5.61 7.23 -1.57
C ALA A 42 5.91 6.57 -0.20
N GLY A 43 6.10 5.27 -0.18
CA GLY A 43 6.37 4.48 1.03
C GLY A 43 5.13 3.76 1.55
N GLY A 44 4.98 3.67 2.87
CA GLY A 44 3.89 2.92 3.50
C GLY A 44 2.71 3.79 3.96
N LEU A 45 1.69 3.13 4.51
CA LEU A 45 0.45 3.78 4.97
C LEU A 45 0.66 4.87 6.03
N MET A 46 1.63 4.66 6.92
CA MET A 46 1.91 5.58 8.02
C MET A 46 2.98 6.63 7.69
N VAL A 47 3.32 6.81 6.41
CA VAL A 47 4.26 7.85 5.98
C VAL A 47 3.62 9.23 6.11
N PRO A 48 4.25 10.17 6.82
CA PRO A 48 3.74 11.53 6.93
C PRO A 48 3.86 12.26 5.58
N LEU A 49 2.75 12.83 5.16
CA LEU A 49 2.66 13.75 4.03
C LEU A 49 2.86 15.19 4.49
N THR A 50 2.33 15.49 5.68
CA THR A 50 2.56 16.74 6.41
C THR A 50 2.81 16.44 7.88
N THR A 51 2.92 17.45 8.75
CA THR A 51 2.99 17.27 10.20
C THR A 51 1.70 16.69 10.81
N GLU A 52 0.58 16.80 10.11
CA GLU A 52 -0.76 16.47 10.63
C GLU A 52 -1.48 15.42 9.78
N LEU A 53 -0.94 15.03 8.61
CA LEU A 53 -1.59 14.14 7.67
C LEU A 53 -0.65 13.02 7.25
N LEU A 54 -1.10 11.77 7.43
CA LEU A 54 -0.44 10.57 6.95
C LEU A 54 -1.02 10.12 5.60
N THR A 55 -0.31 9.26 4.89
CA THR A 55 -0.80 8.64 3.65
C THR A 55 -2.15 7.96 3.85
N ILE A 56 -2.32 7.24 4.97
CA ILE A 56 -3.57 6.53 5.27
C ILE A 56 -4.74 7.49 5.48
N ASP A 57 -4.50 8.65 6.10
CA ASP A 57 -5.53 9.68 6.30
C ASP A 57 -6.00 10.25 4.97
N TYR A 58 -5.08 10.50 4.04
CA TYR A 58 -5.40 10.97 2.70
C TYR A 58 -6.24 9.96 1.92
N ILE A 59 -5.87 8.67 1.97
CA ILE A 59 -6.65 7.59 1.35
C ILE A 59 -8.08 7.55 1.90
N ALA A 60 -8.22 7.65 3.23
CA ALA A 60 -9.52 7.65 3.89
C ALA A 60 -10.36 8.89 3.54
N GLN A 61 -9.77 10.09 3.51
CA GLN A 61 -10.45 11.33 3.15
C GLN A 61 -11.00 11.32 1.72
N GLU A 62 -10.24 10.76 0.77
CA GLU A 62 -10.65 10.68 -0.63
C GLU A 62 -11.52 9.44 -0.92
N ASN A 63 -11.76 8.57 0.08
CA ASN A 63 -12.51 7.31 -0.06
C ASN A 63 -11.97 6.39 -1.17
N TYR A 64 -10.65 6.37 -1.37
CA TYR A 64 -10.05 5.48 -2.37
C TYR A 64 -10.06 4.03 -1.89
N PRO A 65 -10.52 3.09 -2.75
CA PRO A 65 -10.30 1.67 -2.48
C PRO A 65 -8.82 1.36 -2.53
N LEU A 66 -8.36 0.53 -1.60
CA LEU A 66 -6.94 0.24 -1.43
C LEU A 66 -6.54 -1.11 -2.02
N ILE A 67 -5.47 -1.11 -2.81
CA ILE A 67 -4.70 -2.29 -3.16
C ILE A 67 -3.47 -2.32 -2.25
N PHE A 68 -3.40 -3.31 -1.37
CA PHE A 68 -2.31 -3.45 -0.41
C PHE A 68 -1.32 -4.52 -0.87
N VAL A 69 -0.03 -4.17 -0.90
CA VAL A 69 1.04 -5.09 -1.32
C VAL A 69 1.81 -5.59 -0.11
N THR A 70 1.93 -6.92 0.01
CA THR A 70 2.74 -7.58 1.03
C THR A 70 3.63 -8.67 0.41
N SER A 71 4.46 -9.33 1.21
CA SER A 71 5.38 -10.37 0.73
C SER A 71 5.64 -11.44 1.81
N GLY A 72 6.38 -12.50 1.45
CA GLY A 72 6.79 -13.57 2.37
C GLY A 72 8.13 -13.34 3.09
N LYS A 73 8.63 -12.11 3.15
CA LYS A 73 9.89 -11.81 3.85
C LYS A 73 9.71 -11.95 5.36
N LEU A 74 10.79 -12.27 6.06
CA LEU A 74 10.78 -12.32 7.53
C LEU A 74 10.29 -10.98 8.11
N GLY A 75 9.35 -11.03 9.05
CA GLY A 75 8.68 -9.85 9.61
C GLY A 75 7.42 -9.39 8.85
N SER A 76 7.14 -9.90 7.67
CA SER A 76 5.99 -9.47 6.86
C SER A 76 4.65 -9.71 7.54
N ILE A 77 4.48 -10.79 8.31
CA ILE A 77 3.24 -11.04 9.06
C ILE A 77 2.96 -9.84 9.98
N ASN A 78 3.94 -9.44 10.79
CA ASN A 78 3.78 -8.32 11.71
C ASN A 78 3.41 -7.02 10.97
N HIS A 79 4.16 -6.67 9.93
CA HIS A 79 3.89 -5.44 9.15
C HIS A 79 2.54 -5.50 8.45
N THR A 80 2.15 -6.68 7.93
CA THR A 80 0.85 -6.87 7.28
C THR A 80 -0.29 -6.69 8.28
N LEU A 81 -0.21 -7.33 9.45
CA LEU A 81 -1.27 -7.22 10.46
C LEU A 81 -1.42 -5.80 10.99
N LEU A 82 -0.33 -5.11 11.28
CA LEU A 82 -0.37 -3.70 11.70
C LEU A 82 -1.00 -2.81 10.63
N SER A 83 -0.69 -3.05 9.35
CA SER A 83 -1.30 -2.31 8.25
C SER A 83 -2.79 -2.62 8.11
N LEU A 84 -3.20 -3.89 8.22
CA LEU A 84 -4.60 -4.30 8.16
C LEU A 84 -5.43 -3.70 9.31
N GLU A 85 -4.87 -3.66 10.51
CA GLU A 85 -5.50 -3.00 11.67
C GLU A 85 -5.69 -1.51 11.42
N ALA A 86 -4.68 -0.83 10.90
CA ALA A 86 -4.77 0.58 10.55
C ALA A 86 -5.82 0.83 9.46
N ILE A 87 -5.85 0.01 8.39
CA ILE A 87 -6.84 0.07 7.31
C ILE A 87 -8.27 -0.06 7.89
N GLN A 88 -8.50 -1.05 8.73
CA GLN A 88 -9.79 -1.30 9.37
C GLN A 88 -10.22 -0.13 10.27
N LYS A 89 -9.28 0.39 11.08
CA LYS A 89 -9.53 1.51 12.00
C LYS A 89 -9.91 2.80 11.24
N HIS A 90 -9.35 3.02 10.05
CA HIS A 90 -9.65 4.20 9.23
C HIS A 90 -10.86 3.99 8.29
N GLY A 91 -11.52 2.82 8.35
CA GLY A 91 -12.70 2.53 7.54
C GLY A 91 -12.43 2.45 6.03
N ILE A 92 -11.18 2.17 5.64
CA ILE A 92 -10.77 2.11 4.24
C ILE A 92 -11.24 0.78 3.63
N VAL A 93 -11.82 0.84 2.44
CA VAL A 93 -12.19 -0.34 1.66
C VAL A 93 -10.92 -1.00 1.13
N LEU A 94 -10.59 -2.20 1.65
CA LEU A 94 -9.50 -3.02 1.17
C LEU A 94 -10.01 -3.91 0.01
N ASP A 95 -9.81 -3.47 -1.24
CA ASP A 95 -10.27 -4.21 -2.42
C ASP A 95 -9.41 -5.46 -2.65
N THR A 96 -8.09 -5.30 -2.66
CA THR A 96 -7.18 -6.39 -3.00
C THR A 96 -5.92 -6.38 -2.14
N VAL A 97 -5.48 -7.57 -1.75
CA VAL A 97 -4.14 -7.81 -1.23
C VAL A 97 -3.32 -8.53 -2.29
N LEU A 98 -2.22 -7.91 -2.72
CA LEU A 98 -1.22 -8.50 -3.61
C LEU A 98 -0.10 -9.11 -2.78
N TYR A 99 0.09 -10.42 -2.88
CA TYR A 99 1.19 -11.13 -2.23
C TYR A 99 2.35 -11.29 -3.20
N ASN A 100 3.40 -10.49 -3.03
CA ASN A 100 4.58 -10.51 -3.88
C ASN A 100 5.47 -11.69 -3.53
N MET A 101 5.67 -12.60 -4.50
CA MET A 101 6.50 -13.79 -4.37
C MET A 101 8.01 -13.53 -4.57
N TYR A 102 8.40 -12.29 -4.90
CA TYR A 102 9.82 -11.92 -5.08
C TYR A 102 10.50 -11.57 -3.74
N PRO A 103 11.75 -11.96 -3.52
CA PRO A 103 12.53 -12.89 -4.35
C PRO A 103 12.07 -14.34 -4.19
N THR A 104 12.16 -15.11 -5.27
CA THR A 104 11.92 -16.55 -5.19
C THR A 104 13.01 -17.21 -4.36
N VAL A 105 12.62 -17.90 -3.29
CA VAL A 105 13.52 -18.63 -2.39
C VAL A 105 13.51 -20.12 -2.68
N LYS A 106 14.64 -20.81 -2.44
CA LYS A 106 14.74 -22.27 -2.62
C LYS A 106 13.84 -23.02 -1.63
N ASP A 107 13.89 -22.65 -0.37
CA ASP A 107 12.98 -23.18 0.67
C ASP A 107 11.75 -22.27 0.77
N LYS A 108 10.63 -22.77 0.30
CA LYS A 108 9.35 -22.06 0.30
C LYS A 108 8.56 -22.19 1.61
N THR A 109 9.07 -22.90 2.60
CA THR A 109 8.35 -23.21 3.84
C THR A 109 7.87 -21.94 4.53
N ILE A 110 8.78 -20.99 4.80
CA ILE A 110 8.45 -19.71 5.46
C ILE A 110 7.51 -18.87 4.59
N GLN A 111 7.77 -18.81 3.28
CA GLN A 111 6.95 -18.03 2.35
C GLN A 111 5.52 -18.57 2.27
N ASN A 112 5.37 -19.88 2.19
CA ASN A 112 4.05 -20.54 2.13
C ASN A 112 3.30 -20.43 3.46
N ASP A 113 3.99 -20.59 4.59
CA ASP A 113 3.40 -20.44 5.92
C ASP A 113 2.88 -19.00 6.12
N THR A 114 3.72 -18.01 5.84
CA THR A 114 3.34 -16.59 5.88
C THR A 114 2.13 -16.29 4.98
N MET A 115 2.15 -16.79 3.76
CA MET A 115 1.06 -16.64 2.79
C MET A 115 -0.25 -17.23 3.33
N ASN A 116 -0.21 -18.48 3.81
CA ASN A 116 -1.37 -19.18 4.34
C ASN A 116 -1.93 -18.47 5.57
N PHE A 117 -1.07 -17.99 6.46
CA PHE A 117 -1.48 -17.25 7.63
C PHE A 117 -2.23 -15.96 7.23
N ILE A 118 -1.64 -15.14 6.35
CA ILE A 118 -2.25 -13.89 5.89
C ILE A 118 -3.58 -14.16 5.19
N GLN A 119 -3.63 -15.17 4.32
CA GLN A 119 -4.86 -15.52 3.60
C GLN A 119 -5.99 -15.96 4.54
N ASN A 120 -5.67 -16.76 5.57
CA ASN A 120 -6.65 -17.18 6.57
C ASN A 120 -7.12 -15.99 7.43
N TRP A 121 -6.23 -15.06 7.76
CA TRP A 121 -6.58 -13.83 8.46
C TRP A 121 -7.54 -12.97 7.63
N LEU A 122 -7.26 -12.78 6.35
CA LEU A 122 -8.12 -12.02 5.45
C LEU A 122 -9.51 -12.66 5.33
N LYS A 123 -9.60 -13.98 5.14
CA LYS A 123 -10.91 -14.67 5.10
C LYS A 123 -11.75 -14.41 6.33
N LYS A 124 -11.14 -14.25 7.50
CA LYS A 124 -11.84 -14.03 8.76
C LYS A 124 -12.26 -12.58 8.99
N TYR A 125 -11.40 -11.62 8.67
CA TYR A 125 -11.58 -10.23 9.06
C TYR A 125 -11.86 -9.29 7.88
N PHE A 126 -11.59 -9.72 6.64
CA PHE A 126 -11.78 -8.98 5.40
C PHE A 126 -12.34 -9.91 4.31
N PRO A 127 -13.54 -10.48 4.51
CA PRO A 127 -14.07 -11.56 3.64
C PRO A 127 -14.27 -11.13 2.18
N ASP A 128 -14.49 -9.85 1.92
CA ASP A 128 -14.73 -9.32 0.58
C ASP A 128 -13.44 -8.94 -0.18
N THR A 129 -12.29 -9.03 0.51
CA THR A 129 -10.99 -8.67 -0.07
C THR A 129 -10.44 -9.77 -0.97
N LYS A 130 -10.05 -9.43 -2.18
CA LYS A 130 -9.36 -10.35 -3.09
C LYS A 130 -7.93 -10.59 -2.62
N PHE A 131 -7.44 -11.82 -2.75
CA PHE A 131 -6.05 -12.18 -2.48
C PHE A 131 -5.40 -12.72 -3.75
N ILE A 132 -4.40 -12.01 -4.27
CA ILE A 132 -3.77 -12.32 -5.57
C ILE A 132 -2.28 -12.53 -5.36
N LEU A 133 -1.76 -13.63 -5.93
CA LEU A 133 -0.33 -13.93 -5.95
C LEU A 133 0.33 -13.23 -7.14
N VAL A 134 1.38 -12.48 -6.86
CA VAL A 134 2.21 -11.84 -7.89
C VAL A 134 3.51 -12.64 -8.01
N PRO A 135 3.68 -13.42 -9.09
CA PRO A 135 4.88 -14.22 -9.30
C PRO A 135 6.09 -13.32 -9.60
N GLU A 136 7.28 -13.89 -9.45
CA GLU A 136 8.50 -13.25 -9.96
C GLU A 136 8.44 -13.16 -11.48
N ILE A 137 8.54 -11.95 -12.00
CA ILE A 137 8.65 -11.71 -13.44
C ILE A 137 10.11 -11.93 -13.82
N LYS A 138 10.37 -12.93 -14.66
CA LYS A 138 11.69 -13.13 -15.25
C LYS A 138 11.75 -12.32 -16.54
N GLU A 139 12.77 -11.48 -16.63
CA GLU A 139 13.13 -10.80 -17.87
C GLU A 139 13.63 -11.77 -18.92
#